data_7429b114ba48a85fa56115fd98973668
#
_entry.id   7429b114ba48a85fa56115fd98973668
#
_cell.length_a   1.000
_cell.length_b   1.000
_cell.length_c   1.000
_cell.angle_alpha   90.00
_cell.angle_beta   90.00
_cell.angle_gamma   90.00
#
_symmetry.space_group_name_H-M   'P 1'
#
loop_
_entity.id
_entity.type
_entity.pdbx_description
1 polymer ?
#
loop_
_entity_poly.entity_id
_entity_poly.type
_entity_poly.pdbx_seq_one_letter_code
_entity_poly.pdbx_strand_id
1 'polypeptide(L)'
;MDFNREEIINRLLQLDRDMALIDTTEDIYSCVIVGGGALVLMNKIYRSTHDIDSIDASKEIIPLLEAYNINMNVRAYVLSFPDNYRERVQKLEIGSKKINFYTASLEDLVVSKLNSMRDKDIDDISNPLVYNDVNWEVLDLLIEDVCYGMLNDYDVNNLRRNYSEYKEKYKK
;
A
#
# COMPACT_ATOMS: atom_id res chain seq x y z
N MET A 1 2.43 17.82 7.78
CA MET A 1 3.27 17.13 8.78
C MET A 1 3.78 15.87 8.14
N ASP A 2 5.06 15.58 8.18
CA ASP A 2 5.64 14.42 7.52
C ASP A 2 5.83 13.31 8.54
N PHE A 3 5.52 12.08 8.16
CA PHE A 3 5.60 10.91 9.04
C PHE A 3 6.75 10.00 8.62
N ASN A 4 7.68 9.76 9.52
CA ASN A 4 8.63 8.67 9.41
C ASN A 4 7.99 7.35 9.90
N ARG A 5 8.72 6.24 9.81
CA ARG A 5 8.22 4.91 10.17
C ARG A 5 7.72 4.82 11.62
N GLU A 6 8.46 5.39 12.56
CA GLU A 6 8.11 5.35 13.98
C GLU A 6 6.84 6.15 14.26
N GLU A 7 6.70 7.32 13.64
CA GLU A 7 5.51 8.16 13.75
C GLU A 7 4.27 7.49 13.16
N ILE A 8 4.40 6.78 12.02
CA ILE A 8 3.30 5.98 11.47
C ILE A 8 2.90 4.89 12.47
N ILE A 9 3.85 4.09 12.97
CA ILE A 9 3.58 3.01 13.93
C ILE A 9 2.89 3.58 15.18
N ASN A 10 3.38 4.68 15.73
CA ASN A 10 2.79 5.31 16.92
C ASN A 10 1.33 5.73 16.69
N ARG A 11 1.00 6.24 15.49
CA ARG A 11 -0.38 6.57 15.12
C ARG A 11 -1.27 5.33 15.04
N LEU A 12 -0.81 4.29 14.38
CA LEU A 12 -1.56 3.04 14.28
C LEU A 12 -1.82 2.44 15.66
N LEU A 13 -0.82 2.45 16.54
CA LEU A 13 -0.96 1.98 17.92
C LEU A 13 -1.85 2.88 18.78
N GLN A 14 -1.90 4.18 18.51
CA GLN A 14 -2.83 5.08 19.18
C GLN A 14 -4.27 4.77 18.77
N LEU A 15 -4.54 4.61 17.47
CA LEU A 15 -5.85 4.18 16.96
C LEU A 15 -6.28 2.84 17.56
N ASP A 16 -5.36 1.86 17.66
CA ASP A 16 -5.62 0.56 18.28
C ASP A 16 -6.06 0.68 19.74
N ARG A 17 -5.34 1.49 20.53
CA ARG A 17 -5.67 1.75 21.95
C ARG A 17 -7.00 2.45 22.11
N ASP A 18 -7.27 3.46 21.31
CA ASP A 18 -8.49 4.24 21.41
C ASP A 18 -9.70 3.42 20.95
N MET A 19 -9.53 2.55 19.94
CA MET A 19 -10.56 1.60 19.54
C MET A 19 -10.87 0.59 20.65
N ALA A 20 -9.87 0.10 21.36
CA ALA A 20 -10.06 -0.81 22.51
C ALA A 20 -10.80 -0.16 23.69
N LEU A 21 -10.75 1.18 23.81
CA LEU A 21 -11.54 1.93 24.81
C LEU A 21 -12.99 2.13 24.37
N ILE A 22 -13.23 2.30 23.07
CA ILE A 22 -14.55 2.53 22.50
C ILE A 22 -15.34 1.22 22.41
N ASP A 23 -14.67 0.16 21.96
CA ASP A 23 -15.27 -1.16 21.81
C ASP A 23 -14.59 -2.20 22.69
N THR A 24 -15.31 -2.65 23.72
CA THR A 24 -14.86 -3.64 24.71
C THR A 24 -15.19 -5.08 24.35
N THR A 25 -15.72 -5.35 23.15
CA THR A 25 -15.99 -6.71 22.67
C THR A 25 -14.68 -7.45 22.37
N GLU A 26 -14.79 -8.77 22.10
CA GLU A 26 -13.67 -9.60 21.65
C GLU A 26 -13.38 -9.44 20.12
N ASP A 27 -14.14 -8.59 19.42
CA ASP A 27 -13.99 -8.39 17.98
C ASP A 27 -12.63 -7.79 17.64
N ILE A 28 -12.03 -8.29 16.57
CA ILE A 28 -10.76 -7.80 16.01
C ILE A 28 -11.02 -7.17 14.63
N TYR A 29 -10.56 -5.96 14.47
CA TYR A 29 -10.71 -5.19 13.23
C TYR A 29 -9.48 -5.31 12.33
N SER A 30 -9.58 -4.79 11.12
CA SER A 30 -8.47 -4.81 10.16
C SER A 30 -8.34 -3.48 9.42
N CYS A 31 -7.12 -3.16 9.00
CA CYS A 31 -6.80 -2.01 8.16
C CYS A 31 -5.62 -2.34 7.25
N VAL A 32 -5.76 -2.09 5.94
CA VAL A 32 -4.72 -2.37 4.94
C VAL A 32 -4.11 -1.06 4.46
N ILE A 33 -2.85 -0.84 4.79
CA ILE A 33 -2.08 0.35 4.42
C ILE A 33 -1.45 0.17 3.04
N VAL A 34 -1.49 1.23 2.22
CA VAL A 34 -0.94 1.27 0.86
C VAL A 34 -0.07 2.51 0.63
N GLY A 35 0.34 2.73 -0.60
CA GLY A 35 1.07 3.94 -1.00
C GLY A 35 2.46 4.06 -0.39
N GLY A 36 2.93 5.29 -0.23
CA GLY A 36 4.25 5.59 0.34
C GLY A 36 4.37 5.15 1.80
N GLY A 37 3.30 5.28 2.59
CA GLY A 37 3.25 4.85 3.99
C GLY A 37 3.53 3.35 4.16
N ALA A 38 3.00 2.51 3.26
CA ALA A 38 3.29 1.07 3.28
C ALA A 38 4.77 0.77 3.00
N LEU A 39 5.37 1.43 2.01
CA LEU A 39 6.81 1.26 1.71
C LEU A 39 7.71 1.72 2.86
N VAL A 40 7.33 2.80 3.57
CA VAL A 40 8.03 3.25 4.78
C VAL A 40 7.92 2.19 5.89
N LEU A 41 6.73 1.66 6.14
CA LEU A 41 6.49 0.60 7.14
C LEU A 41 7.29 -0.68 6.83
N MET A 42 7.41 -1.04 5.56
CA MET A 42 8.19 -2.18 5.08
C MET A 42 9.71 -1.94 5.05
N ASN A 43 10.21 -0.76 5.45
CA ASN A 43 11.61 -0.34 5.33
C ASN A 43 12.15 -0.38 3.88
N LYS A 44 11.30 -0.11 2.89
CA LYS A 44 11.70 -0.07 1.48
C LYS A 44 12.14 1.32 1.02
N ILE A 45 11.67 2.34 1.71
CA ILE A 45 12.09 3.73 1.52
C ILE A 45 12.30 4.40 2.88
N TYR A 46 13.20 5.38 2.95
CA TYR A 46 13.55 6.08 4.19
C TYR A 46 13.05 7.53 4.22
N ARG A 47 12.31 7.97 3.20
CA ARG A 47 11.70 9.29 3.22
C ARG A 47 10.47 9.32 4.14
N SER A 48 10.10 10.50 4.61
CA SER A 48 8.81 10.71 5.27
C SER A 48 7.65 10.73 4.26
N THR A 49 6.46 10.46 4.73
CA THR A 49 5.21 10.61 3.95
C THR A 49 4.30 11.64 4.62
N HIS A 50 3.48 12.35 3.83
CA HIS A 50 2.54 13.36 4.34
C HIS A 50 1.24 12.76 4.87
N ASP A 51 0.86 11.60 4.33
CA ASP A 51 -0.40 10.89 4.56
C ASP A 51 -0.16 9.39 4.70
N ILE A 52 -1.08 8.74 5.35
CA ILE A 52 -1.16 7.28 5.46
C ILE A 52 -2.40 6.88 4.67
N ASP A 53 -2.21 6.20 3.55
CA ASP A 53 -3.32 5.73 2.73
C ASP A 53 -3.74 4.32 3.12
N SER A 54 -5.06 4.07 3.23
CA SER A 54 -5.63 2.74 3.42
C SER A 54 -6.59 2.40 2.28
N ILE A 55 -6.46 1.21 1.72
CA ILE A 55 -7.35 0.72 0.65
C ILE A 55 -8.55 -0.04 1.20
N ASP A 56 -8.43 -0.58 2.41
CA ASP A 56 -9.46 -1.39 3.05
C ASP A 56 -9.38 -1.28 4.57
N ALA A 57 -10.53 -1.21 5.21
CA ALA A 57 -10.64 -1.20 6.67
C ALA A 57 -11.99 -1.75 7.11
N SER A 58 -12.04 -2.32 8.32
CA SER A 58 -13.30 -2.71 8.96
C SER A 58 -14.20 -1.48 9.14
N LYS A 59 -15.50 -1.63 8.89
CA LYS A 59 -16.47 -0.53 8.88
C LYS A 59 -16.49 0.25 10.20
N GLU A 60 -16.27 -0.43 11.30
CA GLU A 60 -16.30 0.09 12.66
C GLU A 60 -15.21 1.12 12.92
N ILE A 61 -14.04 0.96 12.27
CA ILE A 61 -12.90 1.88 12.46
C ILE A 61 -12.86 3.02 11.43
N ILE A 62 -13.58 2.90 10.30
CA ILE A 62 -13.57 3.94 9.24
C ILE A 62 -13.84 5.35 9.79
N PRO A 63 -14.84 5.59 10.67
CA PRO A 63 -15.11 6.92 11.18
C PRO A 63 -13.97 7.54 12.01
N LEU A 64 -13.04 6.71 12.49
CA LEU A 64 -11.90 7.15 13.30
C LEU A 64 -10.66 7.46 12.47
N LEU A 65 -10.52 6.86 11.29
CA LEU A 65 -9.29 6.88 10.50
C LEU A 65 -8.80 8.31 10.19
N GLU A 66 -9.72 9.23 9.85
CA GLU A 66 -9.38 10.62 9.54
C GLU A 66 -8.70 11.35 10.71
N ALA A 67 -9.16 11.10 11.95
CA ALA A 67 -8.55 11.69 13.15
C ALA A 67 -7.09 11.26 13.36
N TYR A 68 -6.68 10.15 12.74
CA TYR A 68 -5.32 9.62 12.80
C TYR A 68 -4.51 9.88 11.52
N ASN A 69 -5.01 10.75 10.62
CA ASN A 69 -4.44 11.04 9.30
C ASN A 69 -4.29 9.79 8.42
N ILE A 70 -5.23 8.85 8.53
CA ILE A 70 -5.34 7.70 7.66
C ILE A 70 -6.43 7.98 6.64
N ASN A 71 -6.04 8.09 5.38
CA ASN A 71 -6.91 8.48 4.28
C ASN A 71 -7.49 7.24 3.59
N MET A 72 -8.84 7.13 3.57
CA MET A 72 -9.56 6.09 2.84
C MET A 72 -10.01 6.53 1.43
N ASN A 73 -9.81 7.80 1.07
CA ASN A 73 -10.24 8.32 -0.23
C ASN A 73 -9.20 8.00 -1.34
N VAL A 74 -8.89 6.73 -1.49
CA VAL A 74 -7.85 6.20 -2.39
C VAL A 74 -8.44 5.64 -3.69
N ARG A 75 -9.50 6.24 -4.22
CA ARG A 75 -10.16 5.77 -5.46
C ARG A 75 -9.20 5.56 -6.63
N ALA A 76 -8.15 6.36 -6.71
CA ALA A 76 -7.12 6.22 -7.73
C ALA A 76 -6.32 4.91 -7.60
N TYR A 77 -6.22 4.34 -6.40
CA TYR A 77 -5.52 3.08 -6.17
C TYR A 77 -6.36 1.85 -6.53
N VAL A 78 -7.68 1.89 -6.30
CA VAL A 78 -8.56 0.74 -6.52
C VAL A 78 -8.47 0.22 -7.96
N LEU A 79 -8.33 1.11 -8.95
CA LEU A 79 -8.19 0.75 -10.36
C LEU A 79 -6.80 0.21 -10.74
N SER A 80 -5.80 0.38 -9.87
CA SER A 80 -4.42 -0.03 -10.10
C SER A 80 -3.96 -1.17 -9.18
N PHE A 81 -4.87 -1.74 -8.40
CA PHE A 81 -4.61 -2.94 -7.61
C PHE A 81 -5.33 -4.14 -8.22
N PRO A 82 -4.67 -5.30 -8.29
CA PRO A 82 -5.33 -6.55 -8.64
C PRO A 82 -6.48 -6.86 -7.67
N ASP A 83 -7.59 -7.41 -8.16
CA ASP A 83 -8.79 -7.69 -7.34
C ASP A 83 -8.50 -8.60 -6.14
N ASN A 84 -7.52 -9.51 -6.30
CA ASN A 84 -7.12 -10.47 -5.27
C ASN A 84 -5.96 -10.00 -4.37
N TYR A 85 -5.67 -8.69 -4.28
CA TYR A 85 -4.57 -8.16 -3.45
C TYR A 85 -4.65 -8.61 -1.98
N ARG A 86 -5.87 -8.86 -1.46
CA ARG A 86 -6.09 -9.32 -0.08
C ARG A 86 -5.42 -10.66 0.24
N GLU A 87 -5.17 -11.49 -0.76
CA GLU A 87 -4.48 -12.77 -0.61
C GLU A 87 -2.97 -12.60 -0.35
N ARG A 88 -2.42 -11.39 -0.63
CA ARG A 88 -0.99 -11.08 -0.54
C ARG A 88 -0.65 -10.03 0.53
N VAL A 89 -1.64 -9.56 1.30
CA VAL A 89 -1.36 -8.57 2.35
C VAL A 89 -0.43 -9.15 3.42
N GLN A 90 0.44 -8.30 3.94
CA GLN A 90 1.42 -8.66 4.95
C GLN A 90 1.05 -8.03 6.28
N LYS A 91 0.87 -8.85 7.32
CA LYS A 91 0.57 -8.37 8.66
C LYS A 91 1.74 -7.61 9.25
N LEU A 92 1.45 -6.46 9.87
CA LEU A 92 2.42 -5.69 10.62
C LEU A 92 2.47 -6.18 12.07
N GLU A 93 3.61 -6.71 12.48
CA GLU A 93 3.85 -7.16 13.85
C GLU A 93 4.30 -5.98 14.73
N ILE A 94 3.39 -5.05 15.00
CA ILE A 94 3.67 -3.81 15.77
C ILE A 94 3.13 -3.85 17.20
N GLY A 95 2.53 -4.98 17.62
CA GLY A 95 2.02 -5.16 18.98
C GLY A 95 0.59 -4.60 19.19
N SER A 96 -0.16 -4.32 18.12
CA SER A 96 -1.58 -3.97 18.19
C SER A 96 -2.41 -5.17 18.66
N LYS A 97 -3.55 -4.91 19.34
CA LYS A 97 -4.38 -5.92 19.97
C LYS A 97 -5.83 -5.94 19.47
N LYS A 98 -6.36 -4.77 19.14
CA LYS A 98 -7.76 -4.58 18.72
C LYS A 98 -7.89 -4.45 17.20
N ILE A 99 -6.82 -4.00 16.53
CA ILE A 99 -6.77 -3.81 15.09
C ILE A 99 -5.56 -4.56 14.52
N ASN A 100 -5.79 -5.49 13.59
CA ASN A 100 -4.73 -6.04 12.78
C ASN A 100 -4.42 -5.07 11.64
N PHE A 101 -3.21 -4.52 11.60
CA PHE A 101 -2.73 -3.70 10.52
C PHE A 101 -1.95 -4.54 9.51
N TYR A 102 -2.16 -4.26 8.24
CA TYR A 102 -1.49 -4.93 7.12
C TYR A 102 -0.92 -3.88 6.17
N THR A 103 0.06 -4.26 5.38
CA THR A 103 0.43 -3.57 4.13
C THR A 103 0.00 -4.40 2.94
N ALA A 104 -0.24 -3.77 1.80
CA ALA A 104 -0.28 -4.49 0.53
C ALA A 104 1.09 -5.13 0.27
N SER A 105 1.18 -6.13 -0.64
CA SER A 105 2.47 -6.72 -1.02
C SER A 105 3.36 -5.69 -1.72
N LEU A 106 4.67 -5.95 -1.74
CA LEU A 106 5.62 -5.08 -2.45
C LEU A 106 5.27 -4.98 -3.93
N GLU A 107 4.88 -6.10 -4.54
CA GLU A 107 4.51 -6.20 -5.95
C GLU A 107 3.24 -5.40 -6.26
N ASP A 108 2.19 -5.52 -5.44
CA ASP A 108 0.96 -4.72 -5.58
C ASP A 108 1.26 -3.21 -5.50
N LEU A 109 2.14 -2.80 -4.58
CA LEU A 109 2.57 -1.41 -4.44
C LEU A 109 3.35 -0.92 -5.67
N VAL A 110 4.23 -1.76 -6.22
CA VAL A 110 4.99 -1.44 -7.45
C VAL A 110 4.06 -1.30 -8.65
N VAL A 111 3.08 -2.22 -8.84
CA VAL A 111 2.08 -2.11 -9.92
C VAL A 111 1.32 -0.79 -9.83
N SER A 112 0.83 -0.44 -8.62
CA SER A 112 0.10 0.81 -8.41
C SER A 112 0.93 2.05 -8.77
N LYS A 113 2.22 2.05 -8.44
CA LYS A 113 3.14 3.14 -8.75
C LYS A 113 3.52 3.21 -10.22
N LEU A 114 3.69 2.08 -10.89
CA LEU A 114 3.90 2.01 -12.35
C LEU A 114 2.68 2.52 -13.14
N ASN A 115 1.48 2.36 -12.59
CA ASN A 115 0.29 2.93 -13.20
C ASN A 115 0.17 4.45 -12.98
N SER A 116 0.59 4.93 -11.82
CA SER A 116 0.51 6.36 -11.45
C SER A 116 1.62 7.20 -12.11
N MET A 117 2.86 6.73 -12.11
CA MET A 117 4.07 7.37 -12.68
C MET A 117 4.29 8.82 -12.26
N ARG A 118 3.82 9.24 -11.08
CA ARG A 118 4.19 10.55 -10.51
C ARG A 118 5.67 10.54 -10.12
N ASP A 119 6.34 11.69 -10.14
CA ASP A 119 7.78 11.78 -9.83
C ASP A 119 8.15 11.03 -8.54
N LYS A 120 7.37 11.22 -7.46
CA LYS A 120 7.58 10.51 -6.19
C LYS A 120 7.37 9.00 -6.27
N ASP A 121 6.50 8.54 -7.17
CA ASP A 121 6.24 7.11 -7.35
C ASP A 121 7.40 6.46 -8.12
N ILE A 122 7.96 7.17 -9.10
CA ILE A 122 9.17 6.75 -9.84
C ILE A 122 10.36 6.67 -8.87
N ASP A 123 10.55 7.68 -8.03
CA ASP A 123 11.61 7.70 -7.02
C ASP A 123 11.49 6.50 -6.06
N ASP A 124 10.29 6.23 -5.58
CA ASP A 124 10.02 5.13 -4.66
C ASP A 124 10.39 3.75 -5.27
N ILE A 125 9.93 3.47 -6.49
CA ILE A 125 10.20 2.17 -7.15
C ILE A 125 11.61 2.06 -7.71
N SER A 126 12.31 3.18 -7.89
CA SER A 126 13.73 3.22 -8.27
C SER A 126 14.69 2.97 -7.10
N ASN A 127 14.17 2.82 -5.88
CA ASN A 127 14.98 2.52 -4.72
C ASN A 127 15.51 1.08 -4.79
N PRO A 128 16.84 0.84 -4.55
CA PRO A 128 17.42 -0.49 -4.54
C PRO A 128 16.71 -1.48 -3.60
N LEU A 129 16.18 -1.02 -2.46
CA LEU A 129 15.43 -1.85 -1.52
C LEU A 129 14.05 -2.29 -2.06
N VAL A 130 13.57 -1.67 -3.12
CA VAL A 130 12.36 -2.07 -3.82
C VAL A 130 12.70 -3.03 -4.95
N TYR A 131 13.45 -2.59 -5.97
CA TYR A 131 13.65 -3.39 -7.17
C TYR A 131 14.53 -4.65 -6.99
N ASN A 132 15.36 -4.73 -5.92
CA ASN A 132 16.10 -5.94 -5.59
C ASN A 132 15.27 -6.98 -4.85
N ASP A 133 14.21 -6.57 -4.14
CA ASP A 133 13.39 -7.45 -3.32
C ASP A 133 12.06 -7.85 -3.98
N VAL A 134 11.69 -7.20 -5.09
CA VAL A 134 10.47 -7.52 -5.83
C VAL A 134 10.59 -8.90 -6.49
N ASN A 135 9.55 -9.71 -6.39
CA ASN A 135 9.43 -10.95 -7.15
C ASN A 135 8.94 -10.65 -8.57
N TRP A 136 9.86 -10.71 -9.54
CA TRP A 136 9.58 -10.36 -10.93
C TRP A 136 8.56 -11.29 -11.61
N GLU A 137 8.49 -12.58 -11.22
CA GLU A 137 7.49 -13.50 -11.78
C GLU A 137 6.09 -13.15 -11.29
N VAL A 138 5.95 -12.82 -10.01
CA VAL A 138 4.69 -12.32 -9.45
C VAL A 138 4.30 -11.00 -10.10
N LEU A 139 5.26 -10.09 -10.27
CA LEU A 139 5.01 -8.80 -10.90
C LEU A 139 4.55 -8.94 -12.36
N ASP A 140 5.15 -9.86 -13.14
CA ASP A 140 4.70 -10.20 -14.50
C ASP A 140 3.20 -10.57 -14.52
N LEU A 141 2.78 -11.45 -13.59
CA LEU A 141 1.39 -11.90 -13.50
C LEU A 141 0.44 -10.78 -13.09
N LEU A 142 0.82 -9.97 -12.11
CA LEU A 142 -0.02 -8.89 -11.61
C LEU A 142 -0.23 -7.78 -12.64
N ILE A 143 0.79 -7.45 -13.44
CA ILE A 143 0.66 -6.49 -14.54
C ILE A 143 -0.38 -6.95 -15.56
N GLU A 144 -0.34 -8.22 -15.97
CA GLU A 144 -1.32 -8.75 -16.92
C GLU A 144 -2.72 -8.82 -16.32
N ASP A 145 -2.85 -9.16 -15.03
CA ASP A 145 -4.13 -9.20 -14.31
C ASP A 145 -4.78 -7.80 -14.24
N VAL A 146 -4.01 -6.79 -13.86
CA VAL A 146 -4.50 -5.40 -13.83
C VAL A 146 -4.85 -4.89 -15.23
N CYS A 147 -4.02 -5.19 -16.25
CA CYS A 147 -4.30 -4.84 -17.64
C CYS A 147 -5.60 -5.48 -18.15
N TYR A 148 -5.88 -6.72 -17.75
CA TYR A 148 -7.12 -7.41 -18.13
C TYR A 148 -8.37 -6.71 -17.54
N GLY A 149 -8.27 -6.14 -16.34
CA GLY A 149 -9.35 -5.39 -15.69
C GLY A 149 -9.54 -3.95 -16.19
N MET A 150 -8.60 -3.41 -16.97
CA MET A 150 -8.67 -2.03 -17.49
C MET A 150 -9.69 -1.89 -18.62
N LEU A 151 -10.41 -0.76 -18.64
CA LEU A 151 -11.50 -0.51 -19.58
C LEU A 151 -11.08 0.08 -20.93
N ASN A 152 -9.84 0.60 -21.03
CA ASN A 152 -9.38 1.25 -22.26
C ASN A 152 -7.93 0.85 -22.62
N ASP A 153 -7.69 0.78 -23.91
CA ASP A 153 -6.38 0.36 -24.46
C ASP A 153 -5.25 1.37 -24.17
N TYR A 154 -5.57 2.63 -23.95
CA TYR A 154 -4.56 3.66 -23.66
C TYR A 154 -3.91 3.38 -22.29
N ASP A 155 -4.71 3.11 -21.25
CA ASP A 155 -4.18 2.81 -19.92
C ASP A 155 -3.43 1.47 -19.89
N VAL A 156 -3.95 0.45 -20.59
CA VAL A 156 -3.26 -0.85 -20.77
C VAL A 156 -1.89 -0.65 -21.40
N ASN A 157 -1.82 0.08 -22.53
CA ASN A 157 -0.57 0.29 -23.24
C ASN A 157 0.43 1.12 -22.41
N ASN A 158 -0.06 2.10 -21.64
CA ASN A 158 0.78 2.89 -20.75
C ASN A 158 1.37 2.03 -19.63
N LEU A 159 0.55 1.23 -18.93
CA LEU A 159 1.05 0.37 -17.85
C LEU A 159 2.07 -0.66 -18.37
N ARG A 160 1.78 -1.32 -19.50
CA ARG A 160 2.71 -2.27 -20.12
C ARG A 160 4.03 -1.63 -20.52
N ARG A 161 3.99 -0.42 -21.12
CA ARG A 161 5.20 0.31 -21.46
C ARG A 161 6.01 0.66 -20.21
N ASN A 162 5.38 1.27 -19.21
CA ASN A 162 6.03 1.66 -17.96
C ASN A 162 6.68 0.44 -17.28
N TYR A 163 5.98 -0.68 -17.27
CA TYR A 163 6.51 -1.92 -16.72
C TYR A 163 7.69 -2.47 -17.55
N SER A 164 7.60 -2.47 -18.87
CA SER A 164 8.68 -2.94 -19.75
C SER A 164 9.96 -2.13 -19.52
N GLU A 165 9.85 -0.80 -19.46
CA GLU A 165 10.97 0.11 -19.17
C GLU A 165 11.56 -0.14 -17.77
N TYR A 166 10.72 -0.33 -16.78
CA TYR A 166 11.13 -0.63 -15.41
C TYR A 166 11.86 -1.97 -15.33
N LYS A 167 11.31 -3.00 -15.96
CA LYS A 167 11.88 -4.35 -16.00
C LYS A 167 13.23 -4.36 -16.73
N GLU A 168 13.34 -3.72 -17.88
CA GLU A 168 14.61 -3.60 -18.64
C GLU A 168 15.68 -2.90 -17.80
N LYS A 169 15.32 -1.87 -17.06
CA LYS A 169 16.26 -1.08 -16.26
C LYS A 169 16.75 -1.81 -15.00
N TYR A 170 15.90 -2.58 -14.33
CA TYR A 170 16.18 -3.08 -12.98
C TYR A 170 16.21 -4.59 -12.81
N LYS A 171 15.58 -5.38 -13.69
CA LYS A 171 15.68 -6.85 -13.66
C LYS A 171 17.03 -7.26 -14.24
N LYS A 172 17.91 -7.75 -13.37
CA LYS A 172 19.22 -8.29 -13.76
C LYS A 172 19.15 -9.78 -13.99
#